data_a44a78f30f245958d692f6f1eec251f0
#
_entry.id   a44a78f30f245958d692f6f1eec251f0
#
_cell.length_a   1.000
_cell.length_b   1.000
_cell.length_c   1.000
_cell.angle_alpha   90.00
_cell.angle_beta   90.00
_cell.angle_gamma   90.00
#
_symmetry.space_group_name_H-M   'P 1'
#
loop_
_entity.id
_entity.type
_entity.pdbx_description
1 polymer ?
#
loop_
_entity_poly.entity_id
_entity_poly.type
_entity_poly.pdbx_seq_one_letter_code
_entity_poly.pdbx_strand_id
1 'polypeptide(L)'
;MKVEVWTQHGPLNSKAIFKAFITSLQDAGDDVILNASSDADVAVIWSVLWQGRMRNYKKIWERYRQANKPVIVLEVGGLRRNKSFKIAINGVNRKADFANQDVDNVRWPLFNYTLQPWKQTGDNIIILGQHDASEQWNGMPSMNVWFEQQINEIRKHTTRPIQVRPHPRNPVGFDLTKYKNVSMARPIMDRNTIDDTNFKDTLKNAWAVVNHSSNPA
;
A
#
# COMPACT_ATOMS: atom_id res chain seq x y z
N MET A 1 3.43 27.46 6.80
CA MET A 1 3.55 27.16 5.35
C MET A 1 2.21 27.34 4.66
N LYS A 2 2.21 27.38 3.32
CA LYS A 2 0.97 27.36 2.52
C LYS A 2 0.74 25.96 1.99
N VAL A 3 -0.39 25.34 2.32
CA VAL A 3 -0.64 23.91 2.12
C VAL A 3 -1.92 23.69 1.31
N GLU A 4 -1.81 23.07 0.13
CA GLU A 4 -2.98 22.62 -0.64
C GLU A 4 -3.44 21.24 -0.16
N VAL A 5 -4.67 21.11 0.33
CA VAL A 5 -5.24 19.83 0.76
C VAL A 5 -6.36 19.41 -0.19
N TRP A 6 -6.18 18.29 -0.87
CA TRP A 6 -7.07 17.79 -1.90
C TRP A 6 -7.92 16.62 -1.38
N THR A 7 -9.13 16.91 -0.90
CA THR A 7 -10.01 15.92 -0.23
C THR A 7 -11.01 15.25 -1.17
N GLN A 8 -11.38 15.91 -2.28
CA GLN A 8 -12.54 15.54 -3.09
C GLN A 8 -12.42 14.23 -3.88
N HIS A 9 -11.19 13.72 -4.08
CA HIS A 9 -10.95 12.46 -4.81
C HIS A 9 -10.63 11.29 -3.90
N GLY A 10 -10.66 11.48 -2.58
CA GLY A 10 -10.43 10.43 -1.60
C GLY A 10 -11.62 9.48 -1.45
N PRO A 11 -11.39 8.24 -0.99
CA PRO A 11 -12.46 7.32 -0.62
C PRO A 11 -13.19 7.80 0.66
N LEU A 12 -14.34 7.19 0.95
CA LEU A 12 -15.14 7.60 2.12
C LEU A 12 -14.38 7.54 3.44
N ASN A 13 -13.52 6.55 3.60
CA ASN A 13 -12.71 6.36 4.80
C ASN A 13 -11.53 7.35 4.94
N SER A 14 -11.25 8.15 3.91
CA SER A 14 -10.23 9.21 4.00
C SER A 14 -10.72 10.46 4.73
N LYS A 15 -12.03 10.66 4.86
CA LYS A 15 -12.58 11.89 5.42
C LYS A 15 -12.11 12.22 6.84
N ALA A 16 -12.06 11.19 7.70
CA ALA A 16 -11.66 11.36 9.10
C ALA A 16 -10.19 11.83 9.22
N ILE A 17 -9.29 11.19 8.46
CA ILE A 17 -7.87 11.55 8.50
C ILE A 17 -7.61 12.91 7.85
N PHE A 18 -8.28 13.24 6.76
CA PHE A 18 -8.17 14.58 6.17
C PHE A 18 -8.62 15.66 7.15
N LYS A 19 -9.76 15.43 7.83
CA LYS A 19 -10.25 16.39 8.86
C LYS A 19 -9.21 16.58 9.95
N ALA A 20 -8.71 15.50 10.53
CA ALA A 20 -7.70 15.58 11.59
C ALA A 20 -6.41 16.27 11.11
N PHE A 21 -5.97 15.96 9.90
CA PHE A 21 -4.76 16.54 9.32
C PHE A 21 -4.93 18.05 9.07
N ILE A 22 -6.06 18.49 8.52
CA ILE A 22 -6.39 19.90 8.31
C ILE A 22 -6.39 20.66 9.65
N THR A 23 -7.07 20.10 10.66
CA THR A 23 -7.08 20.71 12.00
C THR A 23 -5.65 20.87 12.53
N SER A 24 -4.82 19.83 12.43
CA SER A 24 -3.42 19.90 12.90
C SER A 24 -2.59 20.94 12.16
N LEU A 25 -2.79 21.12 10.85
CA LEU A 25 -2.11 22.17 10.08
C LEU A 25 -2.53 23.57 10.56
N GLN A 26 -3.84 23.78 10.76
CA GLN A 26 -4.39 25.05 11.24
C GLN A 26 -3.90 25.37 12.65
N ASP A 27 -3.87 24.38 13.55
CA ASP A 27 -3.35 24.52 14.91
C ASP A 27 -1.85 24.86 14.92
N ALA A 28 -1.11 24.39 13.89
CA ALA A 28 0.31 24.73 13.68
C ALA A 28 0.51 26.12 13.03
N GLY A 29 -0.56 26.84 12.68
CA GLY A 29 -0.50 28.14 12.03
C GLY A 29 -0.21 28.10 10.53
N ASP A 30 -0.46 26.96 9.87
CA ASP A 30 -0.32 26.84 8.43
C ASP A 30 -1.54 27.40 7.68
N ASP A 31 -1.31 27.99 6.50
CA ASP A 31 -2.36 28.48 5.60
C ASP A 31 -2.88 27.32 4.72
N VAL A 32 -4.10 26.89 4.97
CA VAL A 32 -4.70 25.70 4.34
C VAL A 32 -5.66 26.10 3.23
N ILE A 33 -5.35 25.63 2.01
CA ILE A 33 -6.18 25.82 0.82
C ILE A 33 -6.84 24.49 0.44
N LEU A 34 -8.15 24.47 0.41
CA LEU A 34 -8.91 23.24 0.14
C LEU A 34 -9.33 23.13 -1.31
N ASN A 35 -8.94 22.03 -1.96
CA ASN A 35 -9.41 21.63 -3.30
C ASN A 35 -9.27 22.71 -4.39
N ALA A 36 -8.30 23.57 -4.25
CA ALA A 36 -7.99 24.64 -5.21
C ALA A 36 -6.48 24.71 -5.47
N SER A 37 -6.15 25.01 -6.72
CA SER A 37 -4.75 25.23 -7.11
C SER A 37 -4.27 26.60 -6.67
N SER A 38 -3.08 26.65 -6.13
CA SER A 38 -2.39 27.88 -5.74
C SER A 38 -0.88 27.74 -5.90
N ASP A 39 -0.11 28.74 -5.52
CA ASP A 39 1.33 28.62 -5.38
C ASP A 39 1.69 28.20 -3.94
N ALA A 40 1.22 27.01 -3.53
CA ALA A 40 1.51 26.49 -2.20
C ALA A 40 2.87 25.77 -2.15
N ASP A 41 3.40 25.65 -0.93
CA ASP A 41 4.69 25.01 -0.66
C ASP A 41 4.61 23.49 -0.78
N VAL A 42 3.45 22.90 -0.42
CA VAL A 42 3.22 21.47 -0.34
C VAL A 42 1.78 21.11 -0.71
N ALA A 43 1.57 19.97 -1.33
CA ALA A 43 0.25 19.37 -1.53
C ALA A 43 0.03 18.18 -0.60
N VAL A 44 -1.22 17.98 -0.18
CA VAL A 44 -1.68 16.81 0.55
C VAL A 44 -2.71 16.06 -0.28
N ILE A 45 -2.46 14.78 -0.55
CA ILE A 45 -3.33 13.91 -1.34
C ILE A 45 -3.58 12.58 -0.64
N TRP A 46 -4.59 11.85 -1.10
CA TRP A 46 -4.80 10.47 -0.70
C TRP A 46 -4.21 9.51 -1.72
N SER A 47 -3.32 8.63 -1.27
CA SER A 47 -2.73 7.56 -2.07
C SER A 47 -1.94 8.02 -3.30
N VAL A 48 -1.20 7.11 -3.86
CA VAL A 48 -0.50 7.24 -5.14
C VAL A 48 -0.93 6.14 -6.13
N LEU A 49 -2.15 5.66 -5.98
CA LEU A 49 -2.80 4.71 -6.88
C LEU A 49 -3.60 5.49 -7.94
N TRP A 50 -3.13 5.45 -9.18
CA TRP A 50 -3.67 6.25 -10.29
C TRP A 50 -4.87 5.59 -10.96
N GLN A 51 -5.83 5.03 -10.17
CA GLN A 51 -7.01 4.36 -10.66
C GLN A 51 -8.32 4.87 -10.02
N GLY A 52 -9.42 4.63 -10.70
CA GLY A 52 -10.73 5.07 -10.25
C GLY A 52 -10.77 6.57 -9.98
N ARG A 53 -11.42 6.99 -8.90
CA ARG A 53 -11.51 8.39 -8.50
C ARG A 53 -10.16 9.03 -8.17
N MET A 54 -9.21 8.24 -7.69
CA MET A 54 -7.88 8.72 -7.30
C MET A 54 -6.98 9.06 -8.50
N ARG A 55 -7.40 8.74 -9.73
CA ARG A 55 -6.70 9.13 -10.97
C ARG A 55 -6.41 10.63 -11.03
N ASN A 56 -7.33 11.44 -10.50
CA ASN A 56 -7.18 12.89 -10.55
C ASN A 56 -6.04 13.41 -9.66
N TYR A 57 -5.64 12.67 -8.63
CA TYR A 57 -4.48 13.04 -7.82
C TYR A 57 -3.15 12.97 -8.58
N LYS A 58 -3.10 12.19 -9.67
CA LYS A 58 -1.89 12.09 -10.50
C LYS A 58 -1.46 13.46 -11.04
N LYS A 59 -2.40 14.28 -11.51
CA LYS A 59 -2.10 15.63 -12.03
C LYS A 59 -1.53 16.55 -10.95
N ILE A 60 -2.05 16.44 -9.72
CA ILE A 60 -1.56 17.21 -8.57
C ILE A 60 -0.15 16.75 -8.21
N TRP A 61 0.05 15.45 -8.10
CA TRP A 61 1.34 14.83 -7.88
C TRP A 61 2.38 15.29 -8.91
N GLU A 62 2.09 15.16 -10.20
CA GLU A 62 3.00 15.52 -11.28
C GLU A 62 3.37 17.01 -11.23
N ARG A 63 2.39 17.90 -11.01
CA ARG A 63 2.62 19.35 -10.89
C ARG A 63 3.61 19.67 -9.78
N TYR A 64 3.44 19.12 -8.60
CA TYR A 64 4.35 19.37 -7.47
C TYR A 64 5.71 18.73 -7.68
N ARG A 65 5.75 17.50 -8.19
CA ARG A 65 7.03 16.81 -8.46
C ARG A 65 7.87 17.50 -9.55
N GLN A 66 7.23 18.03 -10.59
CA GLN A 66 7.89 18.82 -11.63
C GLN A 66 8.44 20.15 -11.09
N ALA A 67 7.76 20.73 -10.12
CA ALA A 67 8.21 21.96 -9.44
C ALA A 67 9.21 21.68 -8.31
N ASN A 68 9.66 20.45 -8.09
CA ASN A 68 10.49 20.01 -6.96
C ASN A 68 9.87 20.33 -5.58
N LYS A 69 8.56 20.46 -5.52
CA LYS A 69 7.82 20.68 -4.28
C LYS A 69 7.39 19.32 -3.68
N PRO A 70 7.33 19.18 -2.36
CA PRO A 70 6.92 17.94 -1.71
C PRO A 70 5.41 17.69 -1.85
N VAL A 71 5.05 16.39 -1.79
CA VAL A 71 3.67 15.94 -1.70
C VAL A 71 3.53 15.03 -0.48
N ILE A 72 2.70 15.44 0.47
CA ILE A 72 2.31 14.58 1.59
C ILE A 72 1.22 13.62 1.11
N VAL A 73 1.44 12.35 1.33
CA VAL A 73 0.53 11.28 0.93
C VAL A 73 -0.06 10.62 2.16
N LEU A 74 -1.38 10.65 2.25
CA LEU A 74 -2.14 9.93 3.27
C LEU A 74 -2.62 8.60 2.68
N GLU A 75 -2.52 7.51 3.43
CA GLU A 75 -2.93 6.18 2.99
C GLU A 75 -3.41 5.33 4.16
N VAL A 76 -4.17 4.28 3.88
CA VAL A 76 -4.56 3.28 4.89
C VAL A 76 -3.31 2.68 5.52
N GLY A 77 -3.30 2.62 6.83
CA GLY A 77 -2.25 1.96 7.59
C GLY A 77 -2.35 0.44 7.55
N GLY A 78 -1.25 -0.23 7.88
CA GLY A 78 -1.12 -1.68 7.83
C GLY A 78 -1.65 -2.42 9.06
N LEU A 79 -1.86 -1.74 10.18
CA LEU A 79 -2.14 -2.41 11.44
C LEU A 79 -3.65 -2.62 11.67
N ARG A 80 -4.44 -1.57 11.54
CA ARG A 80 -5.88 -1.63 11.77
C ARG A 80 -6.60 -0.74 10.77
N ARG A 81 -7.35 -1.34 9.87
CA ARG A 81 -8.11 -0.62 8.85
C ARG A 81 -9.04 0.42 9.49
N ASN A 82 -9.09 1.62 8.91
CA ASN A 82 -9.86 2.78 9.40
C ASN A 82 -9.45 3.32 10.78
N LYS A 83 -8.39 2.79 11.38
CA LYS A 83 -7.85 3.22 12.67
C LYS A 83 -6.40 3.69 12.57
N SER A 84 -5.61 3.02 11.75
CA SER A 84 -4.22 3.39 11.47
C SER A 84 -4.08 3.95 10.06
N PHE A 85 -3.21 4.93 9.90
CA PHE A 85 -2.92 5.58 8.63
C PHE A 85 -1.42 5.70 8.44
N LYS A 86 -0.99 5.72 7.18
CA LYS A 86 0.37 6.07 6.80
C LYS A 86 0.36 7.52 6.35
N ILE A 87 1.36 8.26 6.77
CA ILE A 87 1.62 9.63 6.33
C ILE A 87 3.08 9.67 5.92
N ALA A 88 3.33 10.04 4.68
CA ALA A 88 4.69 10.10 4.18
C ALA A 88 4.86 11.18 3.10
N ILE A 89 6.07 11.58 2.86
CA ILE A 89 6.42 12.56 1.83
C ILE A 89 6.80 11.80 0.56
N ASN A 90 6.25 12.21 -0.58
CA ASN A 90 6.58 11.72 -1.91
C ASN A 90 6.42 10.22 -2.12
N GLY A 91 5.50 9.59 -1.41
CA GLY A 91 5.20 8.17 -1.54
C GLY A 91 4.41 7.62 -0.36
N VAL A 92 4.21 6.30 -0.31
CA VAL A 92 3.55 5.63 0.81
C VAL A 92 4.26 4.37 1.30
N ASN A 93 5.17 3.80 0.53
CA ASN A 93 6.03 2.68 0.93
C ASN A 93 7.39 2.85 0.25
N ARG A 94 7.54 2.32 -0.97
CA ARG A 94 8.77 2.47 -1.75
C ARG A 94 8.98 3.96 -2.10
N LYS A 95 10.19 4.44 -1.93
CA LYS A 95 10.60 5.84 -2.17
C LYS A 95 9.88 6.88 -1.31
N ALA A 96 9.13 6.45 -0.30
CA ALA A 96 8.51 7.37 0.64
C ALA A 96 9.50 7.80 1.71
N ASP A 97 9.47 9.07 2.06
CA ASP A 97 10.12 9.57 3.25
C ASP A 97 9.10 9.64 4.39
N PHE A 98 9.35 8.86 5.44
CA PHE A 98 8.51 8.80 6.63
C PHE A 98 9.02 9.70 7.76
N ALA A 99 10.05 10.50 7.49
CA ALA A 99 10.72 11.32 8.51
C ALA A 99 11.10 10.49 9.77
N ASN A 100 11.67 9.31 9.55
CA ASN A 100 11.98 8.34 10.60
C ASN A 100 13.29 8.64 11.33
N GLN A 101 13.77 9.87 11.29
CA GLN A 101 14.92 10.29 12.09
C GLN A 101 14.46 10.56 13.51
N ASP A 102 15.18 10.00 14.47
CA ASP A 102 14.93 10.20 15.92
C ASP A 102 13.53 9.81 16.40
N VAL A 103 12.94 8.78 15.79
CA VAL A 103 11.62 8.28 16.22
C VAL A 103 11.74 7.38 17.44
N ASP A 104 10.83 7.59 18.37
CA ASP A 104 10.62 6.73 19.54
C ASP A 104 9.53 5.66 19.27
N ASN A 105 9.23 4.88 20.29
CA ASN A 105 8.21 3.85 20.24
C ASN A 105 6.89 4.26 20.93
N VAL A 106 6.69 5.51 21.28
CA VAL A 106 5.51 5.97 22.06
C VAL A 106 4.19 5.70 21.37
N ARG A 107 4.18 5.59 20.05
CA ARG A 107 2.96 5.29 19.28
C ARG A 107 2.59 3.81 19.28
N TRP A 108 3.55 2.91 19.48
CA TRP A 108 3.31 1.48 19.41
C TRP A 108 2.26 0.99 20.44
N PRO A 109 2.35 1.36 21.73
CA PRO A 109 1.35 0.97 22.72
C PRO A 109 -0.07 1.41 22.38
N LEU A 110 -0.25 2.51 21.64
CA LEU A 110 -1.57 3.01 21.25
C LEU A 110 -2.34 2.06 20.32
N PHE A 111 -1.65 1.17 19.63
CA PHE A 111 -2.28 0.18 18.75
C PHE A 111 -2.79 -1.04 19.51
N ASN A 112 -2.33 -1.27 20.73
CA ASN A 112 -2.70 -2.41 21.57
C ASN A 112 -2.53 -3.76 20.84
N TYR A 113 -1.36 -3.96 20.22
CA TYR A 113 -0.99 -5.20 19.56
C TYR A 113 0.09 -5.93 20.35
N THR A 114 -0.07 -7.24 20.48
CA THR A 114 0.97 -8.14 20.97
C THR A 114 1.57 -8.88 19.79
N LEU A 115 2.88 -8.74 19.58
CA LEU A 115 3.58 -9.51 18.58
C LEU A 115 3.58 -10.99 19.00
N GLN A 116 3.13 -11.84 18.10
CA GLN A 116 3.16 -13.29 18.31
C GLN A 116 4.53 -13.85 17.94
N PRO A 117 4.95 -14.96 18.56
CA PRO A 117 6.15 -15.67 18.13
C PRO A 117 6.06 -16.07 16.65
N TRP A 118 7.22 -16.20 16.01
CA TRP A 118 7.27 -16.72 14.64
C TRP A 118 6.62 -18.09 14.55
N LYS A 119 5.72 -18.24 13.58
CA LYS A 119 5.05 -19.52 13.32
C LYS A 119 6.07 -20.54 12.84
N GLN A 120 6.11 -21.69 13.52
CA GLN A 120 7.02 -22.80 13.20
C GLN A 120 6.37 -23.85 12.28
N THR A 121 5.09 -23.68 11.96
CA THR A 121 4.29 -24.63 11.18
C THR A 121 3.85 -24.02 9.88
N GLY A 122 3.47 -24.87 8.94
CA GLY A 122 2.98 -24.49 7.61
C GLY A 122 3.87 -25.07 6.51
N ASP A 123 3.26 -25.30 5.36
CA ASP A 123 3.92 -25.98 4.24
C ASP A 123 4.24 -25.02 3.10
N ASN A 124 3.35 -24.05 2.87
CA ASN A 124 3.36 -23.23 1.67
C ASN A 124 4.14 -21.93 1.85
N ILE A 125 4.80 -21.49 0.79
CA ILE A 125 5.25 -20.11 0.65
C ILE A 125 4.22 -19.37 -0.19
N ILE A 126 3.71 -18.26 0.32
CA ILE A 126 2.71 -17.45 -0.37
C ILE A 126 3.40 -16.22 -0.97
N ILE A 127 3.27 -16.01 -2.27
CA ILE A 127 3.73 -14.78 -2.92
C ILE A 127 2.52 -13.89 -3.17
N LEU A 128 2.45 -12.75 -2.50
CA LEU A 128 1.35 -11.79 -2.60
C LEU A 128 1.66 -10.72 -3.64
N GLY A 129 0.84 -10.67 -4.67
CA GLY A 129 0.86 -9.60 -5.65
C GLY A 129 0.28 -8.30 -5.14
N GLN A 130 0.50 -7.24 -5.89
CA GLN A 130 -0.07 -5.93 -5.61
C GLN A 130 -0.59 -5.27 -6.89
N HIS A 131 -1.14 -4.09 -6.71
CA HIS A 131 -1.61 -3.27 -7.83
C HIS A 131 -0.42 -2.59 -8.51
N ASP A 132 -0.17 -2.91 -9.79
CA ASP A 132 0.96 -2.39 -10.55
C ASP A 132 0.71 -1.01 -11.19
N ALA A 133 -0.53 -0.51 -11.16
CA ALA A 133 -0.85 0.86 -11.57
C ALA A 133 -0.57 1.92 -10.47
N SER A 134 0.20 1.60 -9.45
CA SER A 134 0.59 2.52 -8.39
C SER A 134 1.96 3.14 -8.65
N GLU A 135 2.17 4.39 -8.22
CA GLU A 135 3.49 5.02 -8.23
C GLU A 135 4.54 4.19 -7.47
N GLN A 136 4.11 3.41 -6.49
CA GLN A 136 4.99 2.49 -5.76
C GLN A 136 5.59 1.39 -6.65
N TRP A 137 4.94 1.08 -7.78
CA TRP A 137 5.40 0.10 -8.75
C TRP A 137 6.14 0.71 -9.92
N ASN A 138 6.19 2.04 -10.00
CA ASN A 138 6.88 2.76 -11.06
C ASN A 138 8.36 2.36 -11.13
N GLY A 139 8.81 1.93 -12.32
CA GLY A 139 10.16 1.41 -12.55
C GLY A 139 10.37 -0.04 -12.08
N MET A 140 9.31 -0.77 -11.71
CA MET A 140 9.32 -2.21 -11.44
C MET A 140 8.91 -3.00 -12.68
N PRO A 141 9.28 -4.28 -12.79
CA PRO A 141 8.80 -5.15 -13.87
C PRO A 141 7.29 -5.35 -13.81
N SER A 142 6.68 -5.88 -14.87
CA SER A 142 5.27 -6.28 -14.80
C SER A 142 5.05 -7.30 -13.68
N MET A 143 3.82 -7.38 -13.17
CA MET A 143 3.51 -8.28 -12.05
C MET A 143 3.81 -9.75 -12.40
N ASN A 144 3.59 -10.16 -13.65
CA ASN A 144 3.93 -11.50 -14.12
C ASN A 144 5.44 -11.77 -14.01
N VAL A 145 6.25 -10.86 -14.54
CA VAL A 145 7.72 -10.98 -14.47
C VAL A 145 8.21 -10.97 -13.02
N TRP A 146 7.63 -10.12 -12.17
CA TRP A 146 7.98 -10.09 -10.77
C TRP A 146 7.66 -11.42 -10.06
N PHE A 147 6.49 -12.01 -10.30
CA PHE A 147 6.17 -13.33 -9.75
C PHE A 147 7.15 -14.40 -10.23
N GLU A 148 7.50 -14.42 -11.50
CA GLU A 148 8.49 -15.37 -12.03
C GLU A 148 9.86 -15.20 -11.35
N GLN A 149 10.30 -13.97 -11.16
CA GLN A 149 11.54 -13.68 -10.45
C GLN A 149 11.50 -14.18 -9.00
N GLN A 150 10.39 -13.95 -8.27
CA GLN A 150 10.25 -14.43 -6.90
C GLN A 150 10.21 -15.96 -6.83
N ILE A 151 9.50 -16.63 -7.73
CA ILE A 151 9.48 -18.09 -7.80
C ILE A 151 10.89 -18.64 -8.03
N ASN A 152 11.61 -18.11 -9.00
CA ASN A 152 12.96 -18.53 -9.32
C ASN A 152 13.93 -18.31 -8.16
N GLU A 153 13.80 -17.18 -7.45
CA GLU A 153 14.63 -16.90 -6.29
C GLU A 153 14.36 -17.88 -5.15
N ILE A 154 13.08 -18.10 -4.81
CA ILE A 154 12.68 -19.04 -3.75
C ILE A 154 13.17 -20.45 -4.07
N ARG A 155 13.12 -20.88 -5.35
CA ARG A 155 13.54 -22.21 -5.77
C ARG A 155 15.03 -22.49 -5.59
N LYS A 156 15.87 -21.47 -5.45
CA LYS A 156 17.28 -21.66 -5.07
C LYS A 156 17.46 -22.14 -3.63
N HIS A 157 16.45 -21.95 -2.79
CA HIS A 157 16.55 -22.20 -1.34
C HIS A 157 15.65 -23.32 -0.85
N THR A 158 14.55 -23.64 -1.58
CA THR A 158 13.58 -24.62 -1.10
C THR A 158 12.72 -25.21 -2.21
N THR A 159 12.27 -26.46 -1.99
CA THR A 159 11.29 -27.16 -2.83
C THR A 159 9.85 -27.07 -2.31
N ARG A 160 9.60 -26.32 -1.22
CA ARG A 160 8.25 -26.17 -0.64
C ARG A 160 7.22 -25.73 -1.69
N PRO A 161 5.96 -26.13 -1.55
CA PRO A 161 4.90 -25.61 -2.40
C PRO A 161 4.84 -24.10 -2.36
N ILE A 162 4.67 -23.47 -3.53
CA ILE A 162 4.47 -22.03 -3.66
C ILE A 162 3.05 -21.76 -4.11
N GLN A 163 2.39 -20.83 -3.48
CA GLN A 163 1.11 -20.31 -3.93
C GLN A 163 1.26 -18.83 -4.35
N VAL A 164 1.00 -18.56 -5.61
CA VAL A 164 0.95 -17.20 -6.14
C VAL A 164 -0.45 -16.64 -5.94
N ARG A 165 -0.56 -15.54 -5.23
CA ARG A 165 -1.83 -14.87 -5.00
C ARG A 165 -1.80 -13.46 -5.57
N PRO A 166 -2.44 -13.22 -6.72
CA PRO A 166 -2.53 -11.89 -7.31
C PRO A 166 -3.39 -10.96 -6.44
N HIS A 167 -3.19 -9.67 -6.62
CA HIS A 167 -4.09 -8.69 -6.02
C HIS A 167 -5.50 -8.84 -6.62
N PRO A 168 -6.59 -8.76 -5.83
CA PRO A 168 -7.95 -8.97 -6.30
C PRO A 168 -8.33 -8.14 -7.54
N ARG A 169 -7.79 -6.93 -7.64
CA ARG A 169 -8.05 -5.99 -8.75
C ARG A 169 -6.94 -5.92 -9.78
N ASN A 170 -5.96 -6.79 -9.69
CA ASN A 170 -4.86 -6.89 -10.65
C ASN A 170 -4.61 -8.36 -10.97
N PRO A 171 -5.56 -8.99 -11.70
CA PRO A 171 -5.42 -10.39 -12.09
C PRO A 171 -4.18 -10.52 -12.97
N VAL A 172 -3.45 -11.59 -12.76
CA VAL A 172 -2.28 -11.95 -13.54
C VAL A 172 -2.52 -13.27 -14.24
N GLY A 173 -1.93 -13.42 -15.41
CA GLY A 173 -1.98 -14.66 -16.17
C GLY A 173 -0.58 -14.98 -16.67
N PHE A 174 0.04 -16.02 -16.11
CA PHE A 174 1.26 -16.58 -16.65
C PHE A 174 1.21 -18.12 -16.49
N ASP A 175 2.00 -18.79 -17.29
CA ASP A 175 1.99 -20.25 -17.32
C ASP A 175 2.71 -20.82 -16.09
N LEU A 176 1.93 -21.38 -15.17
CA LEU A 176 2.44 -22.05 -13.97
C LEU A 176 2.97 -23.45 -14.24
N THR A 177 2.67 -24.06 -15.38
CA THR A 177 3.10 -25.43 -15.69
C THR A 177 4.62 -25.57 -15.83
N LYS A 178 5.29 -24.46 -16.10
CA LYS A 178 6.77 -24.38 -16.10
C LYS A 178 7.41 -24.67 -14.74
N TYR A 179 6.64 -24.56 -13.65
CA TYR A 179 7.19 -24.59 -12.30
C TYR A 179 6.64 -25.77 -11.51
N LYS A 180 7.53 -26.58 -10.98
CA LYS A 180 7.14 -27.69 -10.09
C LYS A 180 6.63 -27.15 -8.75
N ASN A 181 5.52 -27.70 -8.27
CA ASN A 181 4.89 -27.34 -7.00
C ASN A 181 4.56 -25.84 -6.87
N VAL A 182 4.09 -25.21 -7.94
CA VAL A 182 3.57 -23.85 -7.93
C VAL A 182 2.10 -23.86 -8.34
N SER A 183 1.28 -23.17 -7.58
CA SER A 183 -0.16 -23.08 -7.82
C SER A 183 -0.67 -21.63 -7.69
N MET A 184 -1.87 -21.39 -8.21
CA MET A 184 -2.55 -20.10 -8.10
C MET A 184 -3.58 -20.13 -6.96
N ALA A 185 -3.42 -19.26 -5.97
CA ALA A 185 -4.41 -19.01 -4.95
C ALA A 185 -5.28 -17.80 -5.34
N ARG A 186 -6.34 -18.05 -6.13
CA ARG A 186 -7.18 -16.96 -6.67
C ARG A 186 -7.99 -16.29 -5.55
N PRO A 187 -8.01 -14.95 -5.50
CA PRO A 187 -8.93 -14.22 -4.62
C PRO A 187 -10.39 -14.51 -4.96
N ILE A 188 -11.22 -14.70 -3.96
CA ILE A 188 -12.68 -14.78 -4.09
C ILE A 188 -13.24 -13.46 -3.62
N MET A 189 -13.70 -12.63 -4.57
CA MET A 189 -14.19 -11.29 -4.27
C MET A 189 -15.57 -11.34 -3.62
N ASP A 190 -15.74 -10.57 -2.56
CA ASP A 190 -17.08 -10.20 -2.10
C ASP A 190 -17.70 -9.23 -3.11
N ARG A 191 -18.92 -9.51 -3.57
CA ARG A 191 -19.62 -8.69 -4.57
C ARG A 191 -19.89 -7.26 -4.11
N ASN A 192 -19.96 -7.03 -2.81
CA ASN A 192 -20.35 -5.75 -2.21
C ASN A 192 -19.15 -4.95 -1.70
N THR A 193 -17.96 -5.52 -1.67
CA THR A 193 -16.76 -4.87 -1.14
C THR A 193 -15.57 -5.04 -2.09
N ILE A 194 -14.46 -4.42 -1.70
CA ILE A 194 -13.18 -4.60 -2.38
C ILE A 194 -12.33 -5.69 -1.74
N ASP A 195 -12.85 -6.29 -0.68
CA ASP A 195 -12.15 -7.30 0.10
C ASP A 195 -12.41 -8.68 -0.50
N ASP A 196 -11.46 -9.58 -0.34
CA ASP A 196 -11.66 -10.97 -0.69
C ASP A 196 -12.00 -11.81 0.55
N THR A 197 -12.80 -12.84 0.35
CA THR A 197 -13.34 -13.66 1.45
C THR A 197 -12.41 -14.80 1.87
N ASN A 198 -11.45 -15.18 1.03
CA ASN A 198 -10.59 -16.35 1.26
C ASN A 198 -9.14 -16.01 1.61
N PHE A 199 -8.82 -14.74 1.93
CA PHE A 199 -7.46 -14.34 2.22
C PHE A 199 -6.90 -15.02 3.48
N LYS A 200 -7.70 -15.04 4.56
CA LYS A 200 -7.30 -15.68 5.81
C LYS A 200 -7.05 -17.18 5.64
N ASP A 201 -7.86 -17.85 4.82
CA ASP A 201 -7.70 -19.29 4.57
C ASP A 201 -6.41 -19.56 3.79
N THR A 202 -6.06 -18.71 2.83
CA THR A 202 -4.79 -18.79 2.12
C THR A 202 -3.60 -18.73 3.08
N LEU A 203 -3.68 -17.92 4.14
CA LEU A 203 -2.58 -17.76 5.10
C LEU A 203 -2.51 -18.85 6.17
N LYS A 204 -3.56 -19.65 6.37
CA LYS A 204 -3.58 -20.67 7.45
C LYS A 204 -2.41 -21.64 7.39
N ASN A 205 -2.05 -22.10 6.20
CA ASN A 205 -0.96 -23.04 5.99
C ASN A 205 0.31 -22.39 5.43
N ALA A 206 0.45 -21.08 5.57
CA ALA A 206 1.64 -20.36 5.14
C ALA A 206 2.80 -20.63 6.11
N TRP A 207 3.92 -21.15 5.59
CA TRP A 207 5.19 -21.19 6.28
C TRP A 207 5.89 -19.82 6.20
N ALA A 208 5.81 -19.17 5.03
CA ALA A 208 6.33 -17.83 4.81
C ALA A 208 5.45 -17.06 3.83
N VAL A 209 5.50 -15.74 3.92
CA VAL A 209 4.83 -14.81 3.01
C VAL A 209 5.88 -13.89 2.38
N VAL A 210 5.86 -13.82 1.05
CA VAL A 210 6.71 -12.93 0.27
C VAL A 210 5.83 -11.86 -0.36
N ASN A 211 6.13 -10.61 -0.11
CA ASN A 211 5.44 -9.48 -0.75
C ASN A 211 6.40 -8.31 -0.92
N HIS A 212 6.04 -7.34 -1.76
CA HIS A 212 6.79 -6.09 -1.92
C HIS A 212 6.22 -4.98 -1.02
N SER A 213 4.96 -4.65 -1.20
CA SER A 213 4.29 -3.58 -0.45
C SER A 213 2.80 -3.84 -0.31
N SER A 214 2.36 -5.06 -0.63
CA SER A 214 1.01 -5.51 -0.35
C SER A 214 0.78 -5.44 1.16
N ASN A 215 -0.36 -4.90 1.53
CA ASN A 215 -0.76 -4.80 2.91
C ASN A 215 -1.84 -5.84 3.19
N PRO A 216 -1.46 -7.05 3.53
CA PRO A 216 -2.41 -8.06 3.95
C PRO A 216 -2.95 -7.63 5.32
N ALA A 217 -4.12 -7.06 5.31
CA ALA A 217 -4.82 -6.68 6.52
C ALA A 217 -5.53 -7.87 7.15
#